data_76b00e917ebd945f97b55d5f34194ec6
#
_entry.id   76b00e917ebd945f97b55d5f34194ec6
#
_cell.length_a   1.000
_cell.length_b   1.000
_cell.length_c   1.000
_cell.angle_alpha   90.00
_cell.angle_beta   90.00
_cell.angle_gamma   90.00
#
_symmetry.space_group_name_H-M   'P 1'
#
loop_
_entity.id
_entity.type
_entity.pdbx_description
1 polymer ?
#
loop_
_entity_poly.entity_id
_entity_poly.type
_entity_poly.pdbx_seq_one_letter_code
_entity_poly.pdbx_strand_id
1 'polypeptide(L)'
;AGGGVVVSERNRALLLAPCVTVIYLHAEPGFLASRAQARPHRPLLTGDPAAVLAGMYAERDAWYREVADAVVEVRPAHEAGEKPKWRLAEQVAEALVRLGRIRPDQVAPAAEVRRP
;
A
#
# COMPACT_ATOMS: atom_id res chain seq x y z
N ALA A 1 1.09 3.65 -8.08
CA ALA A 1 1.98 2.86 -8.93
C ALA A 1 1.78 1.37 -8.69
N GLY A 2 2.01 0.56 -9.68
CA GLY A 2 1.92 -0.89 -9.55
C GLY A 2 3.05 -1.45 -8.67
N GLY A 3 2.82 -2.62 -8.08
CA GLY A 3 3.76 -3.24 -7.16
C GLY A 3 5.12 -3.58 -7.77
N GLY A 4 5.20 -3.73 -9.09
CA GLY A 4 6.44 -4.04 -9.78
C GLY A 4 7.40 -2.87 -9.98
N VAL A 5 7.00 -1.66 -9.61
CA VAL A 5 7.82 -0.45 -9.82
C VAL A 5 9.17 -0.54 -9.11
N VAL A 6 9.24 -1.21 -7.96
CA VAL A 6 10.48 -1.31 -7.16
C VAL A 6 11.47 -2.36 -7.66
N VAL A 7 11.09 -3.18 -8.61
CA VAL A 7 11.96 -4.23 -9.16
C VAL A 7 13.12 -3.61 -9.94
N SER A 8 12.88 -2.48 -10.60
CA SER A 8 13.92 -1.78 -11.37
C SER A 8 14.73 -0.87 -10.45
N GLU A 9 16.04 -1.03 -10.48
CA GLU A 9 16.98 -0.16 -9.76
C GLU A 9 16.81 1.31 -10.17
N ARG A 10 16.59 1.56 -11.45
CA ARG A 10 16.37 2.90 -11.98
C ARG A 10 15.11 3.52 -11.37
N ASN A 11 14.02 2.75 -11.28
CA ASN A 11 12.78 3.22 -10.69
C ASN A 11 12.96 3.53 -9.20
N ARG A 12 13.69 2.68 -8.49
CA ARG A 12 13.98 2.94 -7.07
C ARG A 12 14.75 4.24 -6.89
N ALA A 13 15.72 4.50 -7.74
CA ALA A 13 16.48 5.76 -7.70
C ALA A 13 15.57 6.97 -7.92
N LEU A 14 14.64 6.87 -8.88
CA LEU A 14 13.67 7.94 -9.15
C LEU A 14 12.71 8.17 -7.97
N LEU A 15 12.30 7.11 -7.30
CA LEU A 15 11.42 7.21 -6.13
C LEU A 15 12.11 7.83 -4.92
N LEU A 16 13.42 7.80 -4.85
CA LEU A 16 14.20 8.42 -3.77
C LEU A 16 14.45 9.92 -3.98
N ALA A 17 13.98 10.48 -5.10
CA ALA A 17 14.17 11.91 -5.36
C ALA A 17 13.47 12.77 -4.28
N PRO A 18 14.06 13.93 -3.90
CA PRO A 18 13.50 14.73 -2.80
C PRO A 18 12.07 15.24 -3.01
N CYS A 19 11.66 15.40 -4.28
CA CYS A 19 10.31 15.87 -4.62
C CYS A 19 9.26 14.75 -4.60
N VAL A 20 9.66 13.50 -4.33
CA VAL A 20 8.77 12.34 -4.35
C VAL A 20 8.53 11.86 -2.92
N THR A 21 7.28 11.70 -2.56
CA THR A 21 6.89 11.09 -1.28
C THR A 21 6.31 9.71 -1.57
N VAL A 22 6.86 8.69 -0.94
CA VAL A 22 6.46 7.30 -1.16
C VAL A 22 5.82 6.74 0.11
N ILE A 23 4.60 6.27 -0.02
CA ILE A 23 3.89 5.57 1.05
C ILE A 23 3.80 4.09 0.65
N TYR A 24 4.33 3.23 1.47
CA TYR A 24 4.23 1.79 1.28
C TYR A 24 2.98 1.27 1.99
N LEU A 25 2.01 0.80 1.22
CA LEU A 25 0.83 0.13 1.77
C LEU A 25 1.20 -1.32 2.02
N HIS A 26 1.52 -1.62 3.26
CA HIS A 26 2.06 -2.93 3.66
C HIS A 26 0.96 -3.89 4.09
N ALA A 27 1.02 -5.11 3.56
CA ALA A 27 0.20 -6.22 4.03
C ALA A 27 1.01 -7.50 3.93
N GLU A 28 0.83 -8.38 4.89
CA GLU A 28 1.51 -9.68 4.89
C GLU A 28 0.96 -10.61 3.82
N PRO A 29 1.79 -11.52 3.28
CA PRO A 29 1.36 -12.42 2.20
C PRO A 29 0.13 -13.25 2.53
N GLY A 30 0.01 -13.71 3.77
CA GLY A 30 -1.16 -14.51 4.20
C GLY A 30 -2.46 -13.73 4.10
N PHE A 31 -2.44 -12.46 4.49
CA PHE A 31 -3.60 -11.59 4.37
C PHE A 31 -3.94 -11.34 2.90
N LEU A 32 -2.93 -11.07 2.07
CA LEU A 32 -3.13 -10.86 0.63
C LEU A 32 -3.69 -12.11 -0.06
N ALA A 33 -3.21 -13.29 0.33
CA ALA A 33 -3.70 -14.55 -0.22
C ALA A 33 -5.18 -14.77 0.12
N SER A 34 -5.58 -14.46 1.35
CA SER A 34 -6.97 -14.53 1.78
C SER A 34 -7.86 -13.62 0.91
N ARG A 35 -7.39 -12.42 0.63
CA ARG A 35 -8.11 -11.46 -0.21
C ARG A 35 -8.20 -11.94 -1.66
N ALA A 36 -7.13 -12.51 -2.19
CA ALA A 36 -7.08 -13.03 -3.55
C ALA A 36 -8.05 -14.21 -3.74
N GLN A 37 -8.15 -15.08 -2.74
CA GLN A 37 -9.09 -16.21 -2.78
C GLN A 37 -10.55 -15.77 -2.78
N ALA A 38 -10.85 -14.62 -2.18
CA ALA A 38 -12.19 -14.06 -2.19
C ALA A 38 -12.59 -13.51 -3.59
N ARG A 39 -11.64 -13.48 -4.53
CA ARG A 39 -11.85 -12.98 -5.88
C ARG A 39 -11.34 -14.02 -6.90
N PRO A 40 -12.06 -15.15 -7.05
CA PRO A 40 -11.57 -16.27 -7.85
C PRO A 40 -11.40 -15.98 -9.33
N HIS A 41 -11.98 -14.91 -9.82
CA HIS A 41 -11.88 -14.50 -11.23
C HIS A 41 -10.58 -13.78 -11.58
N ARG A 42 -9.64 -13.64 -10.65
CA ARG A 42 -8.35 -13.03 -10.94
C ARG A 42 -7.41 -14.07 -11.57
N PRO A 43 -7.16 -14.00 -12.88
CA PRO A 43 -6.38 -15.02 -13.57
C PRO A 43 -4.86 -14.88 -13.42
N LEU A 44 -4.40 -13.79 -12.81
CA LEU A 44 -2.96 -13.52 -12.72
C LEU A 44 -2.22 -14.37 -11.70
N LEU A 45 -2.93 -14.98 -10.76
CA LEU A 45 -2.33 -15.84 -9.75
C LEU A 45 -2.58 -17.28 -10.14
N THR A 46 -1.60 -17.88 -10.82
CA THR A 46 -1.65 -19.30 -11.18
C THR A 46 -0.99 -20.12 -10.07
N GLY A 47 -1.49 -21.31 -9.82
CA GLY A 47 -1.00 -22.18 -8.77
C GLY A 47 -1.50 -21.74 -7.40
N ASP A 48 -0.68 -21.92 -6.37
CA ASP A 48 -1.04 -21.56 -5.00
C ASP A 48 -0.83 -20.05 -4.79
N PRO A 49 -1.90 -19.27 -4.63
CA PRO A 49 -1.78 -17.82 -4.42
C PRO A 49 -0.93 -17.44 -3.22
N ALA A 50 -1.00 -18.21 -2.15
CA ALA A 50 -0.22 -17.94 -0.95
C ALA A 50 1.28 -18.06 -1.22
N ALA A 51 1.70 -19.10 -1.96
CA ALA A 51 3.10 -19.30 -2.30
C ALA A 51 3.61 -18.21 -3.24
N VAL A 52 2.82 -17.82 -4.24
CA VAL A 52 3.17 -16.77 -5.19
C VAL A 52 3.35 -15.43 -4.47
N LEU A 53 2.40 -15.07 -3.63
CA LEU A 53 2.45 -13.81 -2.89
C LEU A 53 3.59 -13.78 -1.88
N ALA A 54 3.87 -14.90 -1.21
CA ALA A 54 4.99 -15.00 -0.29
C ALA A 54 6.33 -14.81 -1.01
N GLY A 55 6.49 -15.38 -2.20
CA GLY A 55 7.68 -15.20 -3.01
C GLY A 55 7.88 -13.76 -3.45
N MET A 56 6.82 -13.12 -3.91
CA MET A 56 6.86 -11.70 -4.30
C MET A 56 7.20 -10.81 -3.10
N TYR A 57 6.60 -11.08 -1.95
CA TYR A 57 6.86 -10.33 -0.73
C TYR A 57 8.33 -10.46 -0.32
N ALA A 58 8.84 -11.69 -0.27
CA ALA A 58 10.23 -11.95 0.13
C ALA A 58 11.22 -11.23 -0.78
N GLU A 59 10.91 -11.15 -2.07
CA GLU A 59 11.76 -10.47 -3.05
C GLU A 59 11.69 -8.95 -2.94
N ARG A 60 10.50 -8.40 -2.69
CA ARG A 60 10.22 -6.97 -2.89
C ARG A 60 10.12 -6.14 -1.63
N ASP A 61 9.80 -6.74 -0.49
CA ASP A 61 9.54 -5.99 0.75
C ASP A 61 10.70 -5.07 1.12
N ALA A 62 11.92 -5.54 1.03
CA ALA A 62 13.10 -4.72 1.34
C ALA A 62 13.23 -3.52 0.40
N TRP A 63 12.90 -3.71 -0.88
CA TRP A 63 12.92 -2.62 -1.86
C TRP A 63 11.83 -1.58 -1.59
N TYR A 64 10.64 -2.01 -1.21
CA TYR A 64 9.58 -1.08 -0.83
C TYR A 64 10.00 -0.25 0.38
N ARG A 65 10.57 -0.90 1.39
CA ARG A 65 11.00 -0.21 2.61
C ARG A 65 12.16 0.74 2.36
N GLU A 66 13.03 0.39 1.44
CA GLU A 66 14.16 1.25 1.05
C GLU A 66 13.67 2.59 0.49
N VAL A 67 12.64 2.58 -0.35
CA VAL A 67 12.14 3.79 -1.01
C VAL A 67 11.02 4.50 -0.24
N ALA A 68 10.44 3.85 0.77
CA ALA A 68 9.28 4.39 1.48
C ALA A 68 9.68 5.50 2.45
N ASP A 69 8.92 6.57 2.42
CA ASP A 69 9.00 7.62 3.44
C ASP A 69 8.16 7.25 4.67
N ALA A 70 7.11 6.46 4.46
CA ALA A 70 6.31 5.92 5.55
C ALA A 70 5.68 4.60 5.13
N VAL A 71 5.36 3.78 6.11
CA VAL A 71 4.69 2.49 5.91
C VAL A 71 3.33 2.55 6.59
N VAL A 72 2.28 2.22 5.85
CA VAL A 72 0.91 2.16 6.36
C VAL A 72 0.44 0.72 6.33
N GLU A 73 0.04 0.18 7.49
CA GLU A 73 -0.47 -1.18 7.59
C GLU A 73 -1.91 -1.24 7.07
N VAL A 74 -2.14 -2.10 6.10
CA VAL A 74 -3.43 -2.22 5.42
C VAL A 74 -4.43 -3.06 6.22
N ARG A 75 -3.95 -4.10 6.88
CA ARG A 75 -4.79 -5.07 7.59
C ARG A 75 -5.73 -4.45 8.62
N PRO A 76 -5.28 -3.53 9.49
CA PRO A 76 -6.18 -2.94 10.47
C PRO A 76 -7.40 -2.24 9.87
N ALA A 77 -7.23 -1.58 8.74
CA ALA A 77 -8.34 -0.92 8.04
C ALA A 77 -9.38 -1.93 7.57
N HIS A 78 -8.94 -3.09 7.10
CA HIS A 78 -9.83 -4.15 6.65
C HIS A 78 -10.50 -4.86 7.83
N GLU A 79 -9.79 -5.03 8.93
CA GLU A 79 -10.33 -5.67 10.14
C GLU A 79 -11.34 -4.79 10.85
N ALA A 80 -11.31 -3.49 10.63
CA ALA A 80 -12.31 -2.58 11.18
C ALA A 80 -13.71 -2.80 10.59
N GLY A 81 -13.82 -3.52 9.48
CA GLY A 81 -15.09 -3.99 8.94
C GLY A 81 -15.90 -2.99 8.15
N GLU A 82 -15.52 -1.72 8.11
CA GLU A 82 -16.27 -0.68 7.40
C GLU A 82 -15.36 0.06 6.42
N LYS A 83 -15.75 0.05 5.16
CA LYS A 83 -15.15 0.90 4.12
C LYS A 83 -13.63 1.05 4.24
N PRO A 84 -12.86 -0.05 4.08
CA PRO A 84 -11.41 -0.02 4.29
C PRO A 84 -10.68 1.07 3.51
N LYS A 85 -11.14 1.38 2.30
CA LYS A 85 -10.49 2.40 1.46
C LYS A 85 -10.54 3.79 2.07
N TRP A 86 -11.61 4.12 2.79
CA TRP A 86 -11.71 5.43 3.46
C TRP A 86 -10.78 5.50 4.66
N ARG A 87 -10.69 4.41 5.40
CA ARG A 87 -9.79 4.29 6.54
C ARG A 87 -8.34 4.36 6.08
N LEU A 88 -8.02 3.70 4.99
CA LEU A 88 -6.67 3.77 4.40
C LEU A 88 -6.34 5.19 3.93
N ALA A 89 -7.30 5.88 3.33
CA ALA A 89 -7.11 7.26 2.92
C ALA A 89 -6.79 8.17 4.11
N GLU A 90 -7.48 7.98 5.24
CA GLU A 90 -7.18 8.69 6.48
C GLU A 90 -5.77 8.39 6.98
N GLN A 91 -5.37 7.13 6.99
CA GLN A 91 -4.04 6.71 7.44
C GLN A 91 -2.92 7.29 6.57
N VAL A 92 -3.14 7.32 5.25
CA VAL A 92 -2.19 7.94 4.33
C VAL A 92 -2.11 9.45 4.57
N ALA A 93 -3.24 10.10 4.75
CA ALA A 93 -3.28 11.54 5.04
C ALA A 93 -2.55 11.87 6.34
N GLU A 94 -2.75 11.08 7.38
CA GLU A 94 -2.04 11.23 8.66
C GLU A 94 -0.53 11.07 8.49
N ALA A 95 -0.10 10.08 7.69
CA ALA A 95 1.31 9.87 7.41
C ALA A 95 1.91 11.08 6.67
N LEU A 96 1.19 11.63 5.70
CA LEU A 96 1.64 12.81 4.96
C LEU A 96 1.77 14.05 5.86
N VAL A 97 0.87 14.20 6.82
CA VAL A 97 0.94 15.28 7.80
C VAL A 97 2.19 15.11 8.68
N ARG A 98 2.43 13.87 9.19
CA ARG A 98 3.61 13.57 10.00
C ARG A 98 4.91 13.82 9.25
N LEU A 99 4.92 13.56 7.94
CA LEU A 99 6.09 13.81 7.09
C LEU A 99 6.25 15.28 6.70
N GLY A 100 5.28 16.14 7.07
CA GLY A 100 5.32 17.56 6.72
C GLY A 100 5.03 17.83 5.25
N ARG A 101 4.40 16.89 4.55
CA ARG A 101 4.09 17.02 3.12
C ARG A 101 2.79 17.75 2.86
N ILE A 102 1.86 17.67 3.81
CA ILE A 102 0.61 18.44 3.77
C ILE A 102 0.32 18.99 5.16
N ARG A 103 -0.50 20.04 5.23
CA ARG A 103 -0.93 20.61 6.50
C ARG A 103 -2.17 19.87 6.99
N PRO A 104 -2.42 19.82 8.31
CA PRO A 104 -3.62 19.16 8.85
C PRO A 104 -4.93 19.71 8.29
N ASP A 105 -4.98 21.00 7.99
CA ASP A 105 -6.16 21.67 7.43
C ASP A 105 -6.46 21.27 5.98
N GLN A 106 -5.50 20.59 5.33
CA GLN A 106 -5.66 20.11 3.96
C GLN A 106 -6.26 18.70 3.89
N VAL A 107 -6.46 18.07 5.04
CA VAL A 107 -7.00 16.72 5.10
C VAL A 107 -8.53 16.79 5.17
N ALA A 108 -9.20 16.24 4.16
CA ALA A 108 -10.66 16.16 4.16
C ALA A 108 -11.13 15.07 5.13
N PRO A 109 -12.24 15.23 5.83
CA PRO A 109 -12.83 14.15 6.60
C PRO A 109 -13.16 12.94 5.70
N ALA A 110 -13.05 11.74 6.24
CA ALA A 110 -13.31 10.52 5.48
C ALA A 110 -14.69 10.51 4.80
N ALA A 111 -15.68 11.10 5.44
CA ALA A 111 -17.03 11.21 4.89
C ALA A 111 -17.09 12.04 3.61
N GLU A 112 -16.21 13.02 3.46
CA GLU A 112 -16.11 13.84 2.24
C GLU A 112 -15.29 13.14 1.15
N VAL A 113 -14.26 12.42 1.56
CA VAL A 113 -13.37 11.72 0.63
C VAL A 113 -14.10 10.66 -0.19
N ARG A 114 -15.10 10.02 0.36
CA ARG A 114 -15.81 8.93 -0.31
C ARG A 114 -16.71 9.36 -1.45
N ARG A 115 -16.83 10.61 -1.71
CA ARG A 115 -17.69 11.10 -2.79
C ARG A 115 -17.15 10.66 -4.14
N PRO A 116 -17.95 9.99 -4.96
CA PRO A 116 -17.55 9.66 -6.32
C PRO A 116 -17.50 10.90 -7.18
#